data_d103a89eb89fce1ce99e8147e813e4ed
#
_entry.id   d103a89eb89fce1ce99e8147e813e4ed
#
_cell.length_a   1.000
_cell.length_b   1.000
_cell.length_c   1.000
_cell.angle_alpha   90.00
_cell.angle_beta   90.00
_cell.angle_gamma   90.00
#
_symmetry.space_group_name_H-M   'P 1'
#
loop_
_entity.id
_entity.type
_entity.pdbx_description
1 polymer ?
#
loop_
_entity_poly.entity_id
_entity_poly.type
_entity_poly.pdbx_seq_one_letter_code
_entity_poly.pdbx_strand_id
1 'polypeptide(L)'
;MAEAVEPTVIFLTGFMGAGKTTVGRELARALRWSFIDLDSMIEAREGKKISQIFDERGEAEFRKLETQALREVLATSDPESHKDEPEPTVVALGGGVFAQETNRQLIREHGGKVVYLEVGLHEALRRCEQVKLSRPLLKDEQLTAELMETRRPFYETSDLKVKTDGQLVSNIVQQICSQLNLNPCTQEAE
;
A
#
# COMPACT_ATOMS: atom_id res chain seq x y z
N MET A 1 -20.88 -19.28 -16.05
CA MET A 1 -20.50 -18.21 -15.12
C MET A 1 -19.00 -18.32 -14.98
N ALA A 2 -18.24 -17.29 -15.36
CA ALA A 2 -16.79 -17.31 -15.16
C ALA A 2 -16.54 -17.31 -13.65
N GLU A 3 -15.82 -18.30 -13.13
CA GLU A 3 -15.28 -18.23 -11.77
C GLU A 3 -14.44 -16.97 -11.66
N ALA A 4 -14.77 -16.11 -10.68
CA ALA A 4 -13.95 -14.95 -10.40
C ALA A 4 -12.60 -15.48 -9.88
N VAL A 5 -11.55 -15.31 -10.68
CA VAL A 5 -10.19 -15.67 -10.26
C VAL A 5 -9.86 -14.79 -9.06
N GLU A 6 -9.54 -15.40 -7.93
CA GLU A 6 -9.09 -14.66 -6.74
C GLU A 6 -7.82 -13.91 -7.08
N PRO A 7 -7.71 -12.62 -6.67
CA PRO A 7 -6.49 -11.86 -6.94
C PRO A 7 -5.31 -12.49 -6.18
N THR A 8 -4.19 -12.63 -6.85
CA THR A 8 -2.94 -13.11 -6.22
C THR A 8 -2.20 -11.98 -5.49
N VAL A 9 -2.51 -10.72 -5.81
CA VAL A 9 -1.89 -9.55 -5.17
C VAL A 9 -2.94 -8.50 -4.83
N ILE A 10 -2.87 -7.96 -3.59
CA ILE A 10 -3.64 -6.81 -3.14
C ILE A 10 -2.69 -5.66 -2.80
N PHE A 11 -2.84 -4.54 -3.49
CA PHE A 11 -2.09 -3.33 -3.25
C PHE A 11 -2.88 -2.37 -2.35
N LEU A 12 -2.27 -1.91 -1.26
CA LEU A 12 -2.84 -0.87 -0.40
C LEU A 12 -2.23 0.47 -0.76
N THR A 13 -3.06 1.42 -1.22
CA THR A 13 -2.65 2.79 -1.50
C THR A 13 -3.33 3.78 -0.57
N GLY A 14 -2.87 5.02 -0.58
CA GLY A 14 -3.41 6.09 0.24
C GLY A 14 -2.33 6.98 0.84
N PHE A 15 -2.75 8.07 1.47
CA PHE A 15 -1.85 9.06 2.03
C PHE A 15 -1.04 8.53 3.22
N MET A 16 -0.03 9.30 3.67
CA MET A 16 0.67 8.99 4.93
C MET A 16 -0.33 9.00 6.09
N GLY A 17 -0.15 8.14 7.08
CA GLY A 17 -1.10 8.01 8.19
C GLY A 17 -2.39 7.25 7.86
N ALA A 18 -2.64 6.83 6.61
CA ALA A 18 -3.81 6.04 6.24
C ALA A 18 -3.85 4.63 6.85
N GLY A 19 -2.73 4.14 7.37
CA GLY A 19 -2.67 2.83 8.04
C GLY A 19 -2.28 1.68 7.13
N LYS A 20 -1.72 1.92 5.94
CA LYS A 20 -1.36 0.90 4.96
C LYS A 20 -0.55 -0.26 5.53
N THR A 21 0.52 0.02 6.26
CA THR A 21 1.36 -1.01 6.88
C THR A 21 0.61 -1.82 7.93
N THR A 22 -0.18 -1.16 8.78
CA THR A 22 -0.93 -1.80 9.87
C THR A 22 -2.07 -2.67 9.32
N VAL A 23 -2.89 -2.09 8.43
CA VAL A 23 -3.99 -2.81 7.77
C VAL A 23 -3.45 -3.94 6.89
N GLY A 24 -2.34 -3.70 6.17
CA GLY A 24 -1.73 -4.68 5.28
C GLY A 24 -1.24 -5.92 6.02
N ARG A 25 -0.55 -5.74 7.14
CA ARG A 25 -0.11 -6.87 7.98
C ARG A 25 -1.28 -7.67 8.53
N GLU A 26 -2.32 -6.98 8.99
CA GLU A 26 -3.49 -7.64 9.55
C GLU A 26 -4.32 -8.35 8.48
N LEU A 27 -4.46 -7.75 7.29
CA LEU A 27 -5.11 -8.37 6.14
C LEU A 27 -4.35 -9.63 5.67
N ALA A 28 -3.03 -9.52 5.52
CA ALA A 28 -2.18 -10.66 5.14
C ALA A 28 -2.27 -11.79 6.17
N ARG A 29 -2.26 -11.46 7.47
CA ARG A 29 -2.44 -12.44 8.54
C ARG A 29 -3.79 -13.14 8.46
N ALA A 30 -4.87 -12.38 8.24
CA ALA A 30 -6.23 -12.93 8.14
C ALA A 30 -6.40 -13.85 6.93
N LEU A 31 -5.70 -13.56 5.83
CA LEU A 31 -5.74 -14.36 4.61
C LEU A 31 -4.68 -15.47 4.56
N ARG A 32 -3.71 -15.49 5.48
CA ARG A 32 -2.49 -16.33 5.42
C ARG A 32 -1.66 -16.06 4.17
N TRP A 33 -1.60 -14.81 3.76
CA TRP A 33 -0.83 -14.32 2.65
C TRP A 33 0.48 -13.68 3.11
N SER A 34 1.44 -13.56 2.21
CA SER A 34 2.64 -12.78 2.46
C SER A 34 2.36 -11.28 2.55
N PHE A 35 3.19 -10.54 3.30
CA PHE A 35 3.09 -9.08 3.43
C PHE A 35 4.40 -8.41 3.03
N ILE A 36 4.31 -7.43 2.13
CA ILE A 36 5.42 -6.58 1.71
C ILE A 36 5.07 -5.11 1.97
N ASP A 37 5.95 -4.39 2.66
CA ASP A 37 5.92 -2.93 2.73
C ASP A 37 7.02 -2.39 1.81
N LEU A 38 6.60 -1.68 0.75
CA LEU A 38 7.51 -1.24 -0.32
C LEU A 38 8.54 -0.22 0.19
N ASP A 39 8.12 0.68 1.10
CA ASP A 39 9.03 1.64 1.73
C ASP A 39 10.11 0.90 2.53
N SER A 40 9.72 -0.11 3.33
CA SER A 40 10.65 -0.94 4.11
C SER A 40 11.59 -1.76 3.23
N MET A 41 11.09 -2.30 2.11
CA MET A 41 11.89 -3.05 1.14
C MET A 41 12.98 -2.16 0.52
N ILE A 42 12.64 -0.93 0.14
CA ILE A 42 13.60 0.06 -0.39
C ILE A 42 14.65 0.41 0.67
N GLU A 43 14.24 0.71 1.91
CA GLU A 43 15.18 1.01 3.00
C GLU A 43 16.15 -0.14 3.28
N ALA A 44 15.65 -1.37 3.30
CA ALA A 44 16.47 -2.55 3.53
C ALA A 44 17.51 -2.76 2.41
N ARG A 45 17.11 -2.53 1.15
CA ARG A 45 18.00 -2.68 -0.01
C ARG A 45 19.07 -1.59 -0.06
N GLU A 46 18.68 -0.35 0.17
CA GLU A 46 19.60 0.79 0.09
C GLU A 46 20.45 0.95 1.37
N GLY A 47 20.13 0.24 2.45
CA GLY A 47 20.79 0.38 3.75
C GLY A 47 20.62 1.78 4.37
N LYS A 48 19.61 2.54 3.95
CA LYS A 48 19.37 3.93 4.31
C LYS A 48 17.88 4.19 4.53
N LYS A 49 17.58 5.16 5.38
CA LYS A 49 16.22 5.67 5.54
C LYS A 49 15.77 6.45 4.30
N ILE A 50 14.47 6.43 4.01
CA ILE A 50 13.90 7.17 2.88
C ILE A 50 14.26 8.65 2.94
N SER A 51 14.24 9.27 4.12
CA SER A 51 14.66 10.67 4.28
C SER A 51 16.10 10.92 3.82
N GLN A 52 17.02 10.01 4.13
CA GLN A 52 18.42 10.10 3.68
C GLN A 52 18.56 9.93 2.17
N ILE A 53 17.76 9.03 1.57
CA ILE A 53 17.74 8.85 0.11
C ILE A 53 17.25 10.13 -0.58
N PHE A 54 16.20 10.76 -0.04
CA PHE A 54 15.69 12.04 -0.55
C PHE A 54 16.74 13.15 -0.44
N ASP A 55 17.42 13.26 0.70
CA ASP A 55 18.44 14.31 0.95
C ASP A 55 19.66 14.13 0.04
N GLU A 56 20.09 12.89 -0.20
CA GLU A 56 21.31 12.59 -0.97
C GLU A 56 21.08 12.53 -2.48
N ARG A 57 19.93 11.99 -2.94
CA ARG A 57 19.69 11.68 -4.35
C ARG A 57 18.49 12.41 -4.96
N GLY A 58 17.68 13.05 -4.13
CA GLY A 58 16.49 13.78 -4.56
C GLY A 58 15.28 12.90 -4.88
N GLU A 59 14.15 13.57 -5.11
CA GLU A 59 12.88 12.90 -5.36
C GLU A 59 12.87 12.02 -6.62
N ALA A 60 13.44 12.52 -7.71
CA ALA A 60 13.42 11.81 -8.99
C ALA A 60 14.08 10.42 -8.92
N GLU A 61 15.19 10.32 -8.18
CA GLU A 61 15.88 9.03 -7.98
C GLU A 61 15.07 8.11 -7.06
N PHE A 62 14.49 8.65 -5.99
CA PHE A 62 13.61 7.87 -5.14
C PHE A 62 12.41 7.27 -5.92
N ARG A 63 11.80 8.03 -6.84
CA ARG A 63 10.71 7.54 -7.69
C ARG A 63 11.13 6.38 -8.59
N LYS A 64 12.38 6.36 -9.07
CA LYS A 64 12.92 5.20 -9.80
C LYS A 64 13.06 3.97 -8.90
N LEU A 65 13.53 4.16 -7.67
CA LEU A 65 13.63 3.07 -6.68
C LEU A 65 12.26 2.49 -6.34
N GLU A 66 11.23 3.34 -6.16
CA GLU A 66 9.85 2.88 -5.97
C GLU A 66 9.36 2.02 -7.14
N THR A 67 9.57 2.49 -8.38
CA THR A 67 9.16 1.74 -9.59
C THR A 67 9.93 0.43 -9.74
N GLN A 68 11.22 0.42 -9.42
CA GLN A 68 12.03 -0.79 -9.46
C GLN A 68 11.59 -1.81 -8.41
N ALA A 69 11.38 -1.39 -7.17
CA ALA A 69 10.89 -2.24 -6.11
C ALA A 69 9.50 -2.84 -6.45
N LEU A 70 8.61 -2.03 -7.04
CA LEU A 70 7.32 -2.50 -7.51
C LEU A 70 7.46 -3.60 -8.57
N ARG A 71 8.34 -3.42 -9.56
CA ARG A 71 8.59 -4.44 -10.60
C ARG A 71 9.12 -5.75 -10.02
N GLU A 72 9.99 -5.69 -9.02
CA GLU A 72 10.51 -6.86 -8.33
C GLU A 72 9.38 -7.63 -7.62
N VAL A 73 8.50 -6.92 -6.93
CA VAL A 73 7.31 -7.53 -6.29
C VAL A 73 6.40 -8.18 -7.33
N LEU A 74 6.10 -7.49 -8.43
CA LEU A 74 5.24 -8.03 -9.50
C LEU A 74 5.87 -9.28 -10.14
N ALA A 75 7.17 -9.28 -10.37
CA ALA A 75 7.88 -10.43 -10.96
C ALA A 75 7.88 -11.69 -10.06
N THR A 76 7.85 -11.52 -8.72
CA THR A 76 7.76 -12.66 -7.78
C THR A 76 6.34 -13.20 -7.64
N SER A 77 5.34 -12.39 -7.97
CA SER A 77 3.91 -12.73 -7.86
C SER A 77 3.30 -13.11 -9.22
N ASP A 78 4.11 -13.20 -10.28
CA ASP A 78 3.64 -13.53 -11.63
C ASP A 78 3.33 -15.05 -11.75
N PRO A 79 2.08 -15.42 -12.09
CA PRO A 79 1.69 -16.82 -12.29
C PRO A 79 2.46 -17.53 -13.42
N GLU A 80 3.01 -16.78 -14.39
CA GLU A 80 3.80 -17.33 -15.49
C GLU A 80 5.29 -17.49 -15.15
N SER A 81 5.75 -16.95 -14.02
CA SER A 81 7.12 -17.20 -13.55
C SER A 81 7.22 -18.67 -13.11
N HIS A 82 8.12 -19.44 -13.73
CA HIS A 82 8.35 -20.90 -13.53
C HIS A 82 8.80 -21.30 -12.11
N LYS A 83 8.35 -20.59 -11.08
CA LYS A 83 8.45 -21.00 -9.67
C LYS A 83 7.11 -21.54 -9.21
N ASP A 84 7.17 -22.52 -8.31
CA ASP A 84 6.05 -23.02 -7.54
C ASP A 84 4.95 -21.96 -7.33
N GLU A 85 3.68 -22.32 -7.31
CA GLU A 85 2.50 -21.46 -7.30
C GLU A 85 2.72 -20.05 -6.72
N PRO A 86 2.32 -18.96 -7.42
CA PRO A 86 2.59 -17.59 -6.97
C PRO A 86 2.01 -17.39 -5.57
N GLU A 87 2.86 -16.99 -4.63
CA GLU A 87 2.44 -16.82 -3.24
C GLU A 87 1.54 -15.56 -3.12
N PRO A 88 0.27 -15.70 -2.75
CA PRO A 88 -0.62 -14.56 -2.62
C PRO A 88 -0.07 -13.53 -1.65
N THR A 89 -0.07 -12.25 -2.05
CA THR A 89 0.67 -11.21 -1.33
C THR A 89 -0.16 -9.93 -1.14
N VAL A 90 -0.07 -9.35 0.05
CA VAL A 90 -0.55 -7.98 0.33
C VAL A 90 0.63 -7.02 0.30
N VAL A 91 0.53 -5.97 -0.50
CA VAL A 91 1.60 -4.98 -0.70
C VAL A 91 1.15 -3.61 -0.22
N ALA A 92 1.82 -3.06 0.79
CA ALA A 92 1.64 -1.67 1.18
C ALA A 92 2.53 -0.77 0.30
N LEU A 93 1.90 0.06 -0.53
CA LEU A 93 2.58 1.01 -1.40
C LEU A 93 3.04 2.26 -0.63
N GLY A 94 4.20 2.80 -0.98
CA GLY A 94 4.58 4.15 -0.57
C GLY A 94 3.55 5.19 -1.04
N GLY A 95 3.37 6.30 -0.30
CA GLY A 95 2.32 7.27 -0.59
C GLY A 95 2.42 7.97 -1.95
N GLY A 96 3.55 7.87 -2.65
CA GLY A 96 3.75 8.43 -3.99
C GLY A 96 3.73 7.41 -5.12
N VAL A 97 3.79 6.12 -4.81
CA VAL A 97 3.91 5.04 -5.81
C VAL A 97 2.72 5.05 -6.76
N PHE A 98 1.51 5.07 -6.22
CA PHE A 98 0.28 5.02 -7.00
C PHE A 98 -0.05 6.35 -7.70
N ALA A 99 0.60 7.46 -7.34
CA ALA A 99 0.48 8.73 -8.06
C ALA A 99 1.23 8.73 -9.41
N GLN A 100 2.16 7.81 -9.63
CA GLN A 100 2.91 7.67 -10.88
C GLN A 100 2.13 6.83 -11.90
N GLU A 101 1.88 7.37 -13.11
CA GLU A 101 1.15 6.65 -14.17
C GLU A 101 1.80 5.32 -14.54
N THR A 102 3.14 5.31 -14.67
CA THR A 102 3.89 4.10 -14.98
C THR A 102 3.61 2.97 -13.97
N ASN A 103 3.54 3.29 -12.68
CA ASN A 103 3.29 2.30 -11.64
C ASN A 103 1.83 1.81 -11.67
N ARG A 104 0.85 2.71 -11.91
CA ARG A 104 -0.55 2.32 -12.09
C ARG A 104 -0.72 1.38 -13.29
N GLN A 105 -0.01 1.65 -14.39
CA GLN A 105 -0.04 0.79 -15.54
C GLN A 105 0.54 -0.60 -15.25
N LEU A 106 1.71 -0.68 -14.61
CA LEU A 106 2.30 -1.95 -14.18
C LEU A 106 1.36 -2.78 -13.31
N ILE A 107 0.70 -2.14 -12.33
CA ILE A 107 -0.27 -2.81 -11.45
C ILE A 107 -1.48 -3.32 -12.24
N ARG A 108 -2.03 -2.52 -13.17
CA ARG A 108 -3.16 -2.93 -14.02
C ARG A 108 -2.82 -4.10 -14.93
N GLU A 109 -1.65 -4.07 -15.55
CA GLU A 109 -1.17 -5.14 -16.45
C GLU A 109 -0.98 -6.46 -15.70
N HIS A 110 -0.55 -6.40 -14.44
CA HIS A 110 -0.42 -7.57 -13.58
C HIS A 110 -1.77 -8.15 -13.11
N GLY A 111 -2.84 -7.35 -13.11
CA GLY A 111 -4.17 -7.78 -12.68
C GLY A 111 -4.41 -7.80 -11.16
N GLY A 112 -3.49 -7.23 -10.36
CA GLY A 112 -3.67 -7.09 -8.91
C GLY A 112 -4.78 -6.10 -8.54
N LYS A 113 -5.41 -6.29 -7.37
CA LYS A 113 -6.44 -5.39 -6.85
C LYS A 113 -5.86 -4.27 -6.01
N VAL A 114 -6.33 -3.05 -6.24
CA VAL A 114 -5.88 -1.85 -5.52
C VAL A 114 -6.96 -1.39 -4.54
N VAL A 115 -6.59 -1.27 -3.27
CA VAL A 115 -7.47 -0.76 -2.21
C VAL A 115 -6.95 0.61 -1.75
N TYR A 116 -7.75 1.63 -1.92
CA TYR A 116 -7.49 2.96 -1.39
C TYR A 116 -7.94 3.05 0.07
N LEU A 117 -7.01 3.24 0.99
CA LEU A 117 -7.28 3.57 2.37
C LEU A 117 -7.43 5.09 2.51
N GLU A 118 -8.68 5.56 2.55
CA GLU A 118 -8.98 6.98 2.70
C GLU A 118 -8.85 7.41 4.16
N VAL A 119 -8.13 8.51 4.38
CA VAL A 119 -7.97 9.14 5.70
C VAL A 119 -8.15 10.65 5.56
N GLY A 120 -8.82 11.28 6.52
CA GLY A 120 -8.90 12.74 6.61
C GLY A 120 -7.57 13.36 7.02
N LEU A 121 -7.30 14.60 6.60
CA LEU A 121 -6.05 15.30 6.88
C LEU A 121 -5.71 15.34 8.38
N HIS A 122 -6.65 15.78 9.20
CA HIS A 122 -6.47 15.88 10.66
C HIS A 122 -6.08 14.53 11.28
N GLU A 123 -6.76 13.45 10.91
CA GLU A 123 -6.47 12.13 11.43
C GLU A 123 -5.13 11.59 10.90
N ALA A 124 -4.78 11.88 9.65
CA ALA A 124 -3.48 11.53 9.07
C ALA A 124 -2.33 12.20 9.84
N LEU A 125 -2.43 13.51 10.11
CA LEU A 125 -1.45 14.26 10.89
C LEU A 125 -1.33 13.70 12.32
N ARG A 126 -2.46 13.51 13.01
CA ARG A 126 -2.50 12.95 14.37
C ARG A 126 -1.79 11.58 14.45
N ARG A 127 -2.05 10.68 13.50
CA ARG A 127 -1.40 9.35 13.45
C ARG A 127 0.09 9.45 13.17
N CYS A 128 0.49 10.36 12.28
CA CYS A 128 1.90 10.56 11.96
C CYS A 128 2.70 11.10 13.14
N GLU A 129 2.14 12.03 13.92
CA GLU A 129 2.76 12.55 15.15
C GLU A 129 2.97 11.45 16.20
N GLN A 130 1.98 10.58 16.41
CA GLN A 130 2.04 9.48 17.37
C GLN A 130 3.18 8.49 17.09
N VAL A 131 3.51 8.25 15.81
CA VAL A 131 4.58 7.35 15.40
C VAL A 131 5.94 8.05 15.25
N LYS A 132 6.04 9.33 15.64
CA LYS A 132 7.26 10.16 15.49
C LYS A 132 7.89 10.03 14.10
N LEU A 133 7.07 9.95 13.08
CA LEU A 133 7.55 9.92 11.70
C LEU A 133 8.21 11.25 11.38
N SER A 134 9.55 11.27 11.37
CA SER A 134 10.31 12.43 10.92
C SER A 134 10.24 12.52 9.39
N ARG A 135 9.12 13.02 8.88
CA ARG A 135 8.99 13.35 7.45
C ARG A 135 9.04 14.88 7.31
N PRO A 136 9.91 15.43 6.45
CA PRO A 136 10.01 16.88 6.25
C PRO A 136 8.68 17.56 5.93
N LEU A 137 7.78 16.86 5.24
CA LEU A 137 6.46 17.34 4.83
C LEU A 137 5.46 17.54 5.98
N LEU A 138 5.68 16.93 7.15
CA LEU A 138 4.78 17.06 8.31
C LEU A 138 4.96 18.38 9.08
N LYS A 139 5.99 19.17 8.74
CA LYS A 139 6.28 20.44 9.41
C LYS A 139 5.38 21.58 8.95
N ASP A 140 4.69 21.42 7.82
CA ASP A 140 3.80 22.41 7.24
C ASP A 140 2.47 21.72 6.87
N GLU A 141 1.44 22.04 7.65
CA GLU A 141 0.10 21.48 7.47
C GLU A 141 -0.52 21.87 6.12
N GLN A 142 -0.25 23.11 5.66
CA GLN A 142 -0.77 23.59 4.39
C GLN A 142 -0.14 22.81 3.21
N LEU A 143 1.16 22.64 3.19
CA LEU A 143 1.86 21.84 2.18
C LEU A 143 1.42 20.37 2.23
N THR A 144 1.16 19.86 3.42
CA THR A 144 0.63 18.48 3.58
C THR A 144 -0.77 18.34 3.00
N ALA A 145 -1.64 19.33 3.22
CA ALA A 145 -2.98 19.37 2.66
C ALA A 145 -2.95 19.46 1.12
N GLU A 146 -2.16 20.35 0.58
CA GLU A 146 -1.98 20.51 -0.87
C GLU A 146 -1.47 19.21 -1.53
N LEU A 147 -0.51 18.54 -0.89
CA LEU A 147 -0.01 17.26 -1.37
C LEU A 147 -1.09 16.16 -1.32
N MET A 148 -1.92 16.14 -0.27
CA MET A 148 -3.04 15.19 -0.17
C MET A 148 -4.04 15.42 -1.30
N GLU A 149 -4.45 16.67 -1.55
CA GLU A 149 -5.39 17.00 -2.63
C GLU A 149 -4.81 16.69 -4.01
N THR A 150 -3.54 16.95 -4.23
CA THR A 150 -2.85 16.63 -5.50
C THR A 150 -2.83 15.12 -5.76
N ARG A 151 -2.74 14.28 -4.72
CA ARG A 151 -2.66 12.82 -4.85
C ARG A 151 -4.02 12.14 -4.86
N ARG A 152 -5.04 12.75 -4.28
CA ARG A 152 -6.39 12.19 -4.16
C ARG A 152 -6.97 11.68 -5.49
N PRO A 153 -6.92 12.44 -6.62
CA PRO A 153 -7.47 11.96 -7.89
C PRO A 153 -6.86 10.64 -8.36
N PHE A 154 -5.59 10.39 -8.04
CA PHE A 154 -4.95 9.13 -8.39
C PHE A 154 -5.45 7.98 -7.50
N TYR A 155 -5.56 8.20 -6.18
CA TYR A 155 -6.09 7.18 -5.28
C TYR A 155 -7.54 6.80 -5.60
N GLU A 156 -8.35 7.75 -6.05
CA GLU A 156 -9.76 7.52 -6.46
C GLU A 156 -9.89 6.60 -7.70
N THR A 157 -8.81 6.31 -8.42
CA THR A 157 -8.82 5.34 -9.53
C THR A 157 -8.61 3.89 -9.08
N SER A 158 -8.54 3.61 -7.79
CA SER A 158 -8.40 2.27 -7.21
C SER A 158 -9.69 1.43 -7.38
N ASP A 159 -9.56 0.09 -7.29
CA ASP A 159 -10.68 -0.84 -7.40
C ASP A 159 -11.65 -0.75 -6.21
N LEU A 160 -11.12 -0.43 -5.04
CA LEU A 160 -11.88 -0.36 -3.80
C LEU A 160 -11.44 0.82 -2.96
N LYS A 161 -12.39 1.50 -2.33
CA LYS A 161 -12.13 2.60 -1.40
C LYS A 161 -12.71 2.27 -0.02
N VAL A 162 -11.88 2.39 1.01
CA VAL A 162 -12.24 2.14 2.40
C VAL A 162 -11.83 3.32 3.26
N LYS A 163 -12.76 3.91 4.02
CA LYS A 163 -12.47 4.94 5.01
C LYS A 163 -11.80 4.31 6.23
N THR A 164 -10.81 5.01 6.79
CA THR A 164 -10.08 4.51 7.97
C THR A 164 -10.27 5.35 9.22
N ASP A 165 -10.88 6.53 9.11
CA ASP A 165 -11.09 7.43 10.25
C ASP A 165 -12.03 6.79 11.27
N GLY A 166 -11.59 6.76 12.53
CA GLY A 166 -12.40 6.25 13.64
C GLY A 166 -12.69 4.75 13.59
N GLN A 167 -12.12 4.01 12.64
CA GLN A 167 -12.36 2.57 12.52
C GLN A 167 -11.28 1.72 13.19
N LEU A 168 -11.68 0.57 13.71
CA LEU A 168 -10.76 -0.49 14.13
C LEU A 168 -10.16 -1.17 12.89
N VAL A 169 -8.90 -1.59 12.98
CA VAL A 169 -8.20 -2.28 11.89
C VAL A 169 -8.95 -3.56 11.49
N SER A 170 -9.49 -4.30 12.45
CA SER A 170 -10.30 -5.50 12.19
C SER A 170 -11.51 -5.23 11.30
N ASN A 171 -12.21 -4.11 11.52
CA ASN A 171 -13.39 -3.74 10.71
C ASN A 171 -12.97 -3.37 9.28
N ILE A 172 -11.85 -2.67 9.12
CA ILE A 172 -11.29 -2.32 7.81
C ILE A 172 -10.93 -3.60 7.04
N VAL A 173 -10.26 -4.55 7.70
CA VAL A 173 -9.88 -5.85 7.10
C VAL A 173 -11.13 -6.64 6.70
N GLN A 174 -12.13 -6.73 7.58
CA GLN A 174 -13.39 -7.42 7.27
C GLN A 174 -14.11 -6.79 6.07
N GLN A 175 -14.13 -5.46 5.99
CA GLN A 175 -14.72 -4.73 4.86
C GLN A 175 -13.96 -5.03 3.55
N ILE A 176 -12.64 -5.05 3.56
CA ILE A 176 -11.83 -5.38 2.38
C ILE A 176 -12.12 -6.82 1.95
N CYS A 177 -12.08 -7.79 2.86
CA CYS A 177 -12.36 -9.18 2.55
C CYS A 177 -13.75 -9.36 1.95
N SER A 178 -14.78 -8.77 2.56
CA SER A 178 -16.16 -8.86 2.08
C SER A 178 -16.34 -8.27 0.67
N GLN A 179 -15.74 -7.09 0.40
CA GLN A 179 -15.94 -6.40 -0.89
C GLN A 179 -15.10 -7.01 -2.02
N LEU A 180 -13.99 -7.66 -1.71
CA LEU A 180 -13.18 -8.38 -2.68
C LEU A 180 -13.52 -9.88 -2.78
N ASN A 181 -14.56 -10.35 -2.05
CA ASN A 181 -14.98 -11.76 -1.96
C ASN A 181 -13.84 -12.70 -1.53
N LEU A 182 -12.99 -12.24 -0.58
CA LEU A 182 -11.92 -13.03 -0.02
C LEU A 182 -12.38 -13.77 1.22
N ASN A 183 -11.90 -14.99 1.39
CA ASN A 183 -12.24 -15.84 2.54
C ASN A 183 -11.15 -15.74 3.61
N PRO A 184 -11.31 -14.90 4.67
CA PRO A 184 -10.37 -14.90 5.77
C PRO A 184 -10.42 -16.25 6.49
N CYS A 185 -9.26 -16.79 6.83
CA CYS A 185 -9.20 -17.98 7.67
C CYS A 185 -9.79 -17.64 9.04
N THR A 186 -10.93 -18.25 9.37
CA THR A 186 -11.51 -18.15 10.70
C THR A 186 -10.49 -18.67 11.70
N GLN A 187 -9.99 -17.79 12.60
CA GLN A 187 -9.29 -18.27 13.79
C GLN A 187 -10.36 -18.95 14.63
N GLU A 188 -10.33 -20.28 14.71
CA GLU A 188 -10.94 -20.96 15.84
C GLU A 188 -10.23 -20.44 17.08
N ALA A 189 -10.97 -19.73 17.93
CA ALA A 189 -10.51 -19.29 19.23
C ALA A 189 -10.24 -20.56 20.07
N GLU A 190 -8.97 -20.86 20.31
CA GLU A 190 -8.57 -21.73 21.43
C GLU A 190 -8.66 -20.98 22.74
#